data_79c74d728983b9bd546e64e7ebb89e5c
#
_entry.id   79c74d728983b9bd546e64e7ebb89e5c
#
_cell.length_a   1.000
_cell.length_b   1.000
_cell.length_c   1.000
_cell.angle_alpha   90.00
_cell.angle_beta   90.00
_cell.angle_gamma   90.00
#
_symmetry.space_group_name_H-M   'P 1'
#
loop_
_entity.id
_entity.type
_entity.pdbx_description
1 polymer ?
#
loop_
_entity_poly.entity_id
_entity_poly.type
_entity_poly.pdbx_seq_one_letter_code
_entity_poly.pdbx_strand_id
1 'polypeptide(L)'
;DALAAFADVYRDYARAHPGRYAAARLRLDPETAAASAGVRQAQMMRAILRGYDLPEPDQTHAVRLLGSVFHGYVSLELAGGFSHSSPDPQDTWAWILDHLDTLLRGRPAS
;
A
#
# COMPACT_ATOMS: atom_id res chain seq x y z
N ASP A 1 1.88 2.49 15.03
CA ASP A 1 2.65 1.81 14.00
C ASP A 1 2.60 2.60 12.70
N ALA A 2 3.77 2.98 12.19
CA ALA A 2 3.86 3.83 11.01
C ALA A 2 3.29 3.16 9.76
N LEU A 3 3.52 1.86 9.61
CA LEU A 3 2.99 1.12 8.47
C LEU A 3 1.46 1.12 8.47
N ALA A 4 0.86 0.81 9.61
CA ALA A 4 -0.60 0.78 9.73
C ALA A 4 -1.19 2.16 9.50
N ALA A 5 -0.56 3.20 10.06
CA ALA A 5 -1.05 4.56 9.88
C ALA A 5 -1.03 4.98 8.40
N PHE A 6 0.06 4.70 7.71
CA PHE A 6 0.17 5.00 6.29
C PHE A 6 -0.88 4.22 5.47
N ALA A 7 -1.02 2.94 5.77
CA ALA A 7 -1.95 2.08 5.06
C ALA A 7 -3.40 2.54 5.24
N ASP A 8 -3.75 2.93 6.46
CA ASP A 8 -5.11 3.41 6.73
C ASP A 8 -5.41 4.71 6.01
N VAL A 9 -4.45 5.63 5.96
CA VAL A 9 -4.62 6.87 5.19
C VAL A 9 -4.79 6.56 3.70
N TYR A 10 -4.00 5.63 3.18
CA TYR A 10 -4.10 5.20 1.79
C TYR A 10 -5.50 4.67 1.47
N ARG A 11 -5.97 3.74 2.28
CA ARG A 11 -7.29 3.13 2.07
C ARG A 11 -8.42 4.13 2.24
N ASP A 12 -8.34 5.00 3.26
CA ASP A 12 -9.37 6.00 3.52
C ASP A 12 -9.46 7.00 2.37
N TYR A 13 -8.33 7.41 1.82
CA TYR A 13 -8.33 8.31 0.68
C TYR A 13 -9.02 7.66 -0.52
N ALA A 14 -8.70 6.43 -0.83
CA ALA A 14 -9.30 5.73 -1.97
C ALA A 14 -10.80 5.56 -1.81
N ARG A 15 -11.25 5.27 -0.60
CA ARG A 15 -12.68 5.09 -0.31
C ARG A 15 -13.43 6.43 -0.36
N ALA A 16 -12.81 7.49 0.14
CA ALA A 16 -13.43 8.81 0.14
C ALA A 16 -13.43 9.47 -1.24
N HIS A 17 -12.44 9.16 -2.07
CA HIS A 17 -12.24 9.80 -3.37
C HIS A 17 -11.96 8.77 -4.47
N PRO A 18 -12.90 7.84 -4.73
CA PRO A 18 -12.62 6.77 -5.69
C PRO A 18 -12.31 7.27 -7.10
N GLY A 19 -12.94 8.36 -7.52
CA GLY A 19 -12.66 8.95 -8.82
C GLY A 19 -11.25 9.50 -8.92
N ARG A 20 -10.79 10.19 -7.88
CA ARG A 20 -9.42 10.72 -7.83
C ARG A 20 -8.40 9.59 -7.76
N TYR A 21 -8.73 8.55 -7.01
CA TYR A 21 -7.85 7.40 -6.90
C TYR A 21 -7.68 6.72 -8.26
N ALA A 22 -8.79 6.49 -8.96
CA ALA A 22 -8.75 5.89 -10.30
C ALA A 22 -7.99 6.77 -11.29
N ALA A 23 -8.22 8.09 -11.25
CA ALA A 23 -7.55 9.03 -12.15
C ALA A 23 -6.04 9.04 -11.95
N ALA A 24 -5.58 8.86 -10.72
CA ALA A 24 -4.15 8.83 -10.43
C ALA A 24 -3.46 7.62 -11.05
N ARG A 25 -4.21 6.60 -11.43
CA ARG A 25 -3.66 5.40 -12.07
C ARG A 25 -3.62 5.50 -13.59
N LEU A 26 -4.30 6.50 -14.16
CA LEU A 26 -4.26 6.73 -15.60
C LEU A 26 -2.99 7.51 -15.93
N ARG A 27 -2.25 7.01 -16.89
CA ARG A 27 -0.98 7.61 -17.28
C ARG A 27 -1.15 8.40 -18.56
N LEU A 28 -1.45 9.68 -18.39
CA LEU A 28 -1.59 10.57 -19.54
C LEU A 28 -0.25 11.18 -19.94
N ASP A 29 0.63 11.39 -18.95
CA ASP A 29 1.93 12.01 -19.15
C ASP A 29 2.94 11.38 -18.19
N PRO A 30 3.93 10.64 -18.69
CA PRO A 30 4.90 9.98 -17.83
C PRO A 30 5.71 10.95 -16.96
N GLU A 31 6.03 12.13 -17.46
CA GLU A 31 6.79 13.10 -16.67
C GLU A 31 5.96 13.64 -15.52
N THR A 32 4.72 13.99 -15.79
CA THR A 32 3.81 14.46 -14.77
C THR A 32 3.56 13.36 -13.75
N ALA A 33 3.38 12.14 -14.20
CA ALA A 33 3.16 11.01 -13.31
C ALA A 33 4.37 10.78 -12.41
N ALA A 34 5.58 10.87 -12.95
CA ALA A 34 6.80 10.67 -12.19
C ALA A 34 7.00 11.77 -11.13
N ALA A 35 6.58 12.99 -11.43
CA ALA A 35 6.74 14.12 -10.51
C ALA A 35 5.61 14.21 -9.48
N SER A 36 4.64 13.32 -9.55
CA SER A 36 3.41 13.44 -8.79
C SER A 36 3.39 12.60 -7.51
N ALA A 37 2.20 12.28 -7.06
CA ALA A 37 1.96 11.56 -5.81
C ALA A 37 2.66 10.20 -5.76
N GLY A 38 2.89 9.55 -6.89
CA GLY A 38 3.54 8.24 -6.91
C GLY A 38 4.96 8.28 -6.35
N VAL A 39 5.73 9.31 -6.72
CA VAL A 39 7.09 9.48 -6.20
C VAL A 39 7.06 9.76 -4.71
N ARG A 40 6.18 10.67 -4.28
CA ARG A 40 6.05 10.99 -2.85
C ARG A 40 5.62 9.78 -2.03
N GLN A 41 4.69 9.00 -2.58
CA GLN A 41 4.23 7.79 -1.92
C GLN A 41 5.36 6.79 -1.73
N ALA A 42 6.17 6.59 -2.76
CA ALA A 42 7.32 5.69 -2.68
C ALA A 42 8.33 6.18 -1.63
N GLN A 43 8.56 7.49 -1.58
CA GLN A 43 9.46 8.08 -0.58
C GLN A 43 8.94 7.86 0.83
N MET A 44 7.65 8.01 1.04
CA MET A 44 7.04 7.76 2.34
C MET A 44 7.15 6.30 2.75
N MET A 45 6.93 5.39 1.81
CA MET A 45 7.10 3.97 2.07
C MET A 45 8.54 3.63 2.45
N ARG A 46 9.51 4.22 1.76
CA ARG A 46 10.92 4.00 2.10
C ARG A 46 11.23 4.52 3.50
N ALA A 47 10.66 5.65 3.88
CA ALA A 47 10.83 6.19 5.23
C ALA A 47 10.30 5.24 6.30
N ILE A 48 9.14 4.64 6.04
CA ILE A 48 8.55 3.66 6.94
C ILE A 48 9.43 2.41 7.02
N LEU A 49 9.91 1.95 5.87
CA LEU A 49 10.71 0.73 5.79
C LEU A 49 12.06 0.86 6.45
N ARG A 50 12.57 2.08 6.61
CA ARG A 50 13.81 2.28 7.38
C ARG A 50 13.66 1.78 8.81
N GLY A 51 12.45 1.81 9.36
CA GLY A 51 12.17 1.26 10.68
C GLY A 51 12.29 -0.26 10.76
N TYR A 52 12.26 -0.95 9.61
CA TYR A 52 12.43 -2.40 9.54
C TYR A 52 13.87 -2.81 9.24
N ASP A 53 14.74 -1.84 9.00
CA ASP A 53 16.17 -2.07 8.81
C ASP A 53 16.47 -3.00 7.64
N LEU A 54 15.78 -2.79 6.53
CA LEU A 54 15.95 -3.61 5.33
C LEU A 54 17.05 -3.01 4.43
N PRO A 55 18.06 -3.80 4.07
CA PRO A 55 19.07 -3.36 3.10
C PRO A 55 18.52 -3.40 1.69
N GLU A 56 19.17 -2.70 0.77
CA GLU A 56 18.86 -2.90 -0.64
C GLU A 56 19.46 -4.23 -1.12
N PRO A 57 18.82 -4.95 -2.02
CA PRO A 57 17.61 -4.55 -2.75
C PRO A 57 16.30 -4.86 -2.04
N ASP A 58 16.34 -5.39 -0.82
CA ASP A 58 15.14 -5.81 -0.09
C ASP A 58 14.19 -4.64 0.16
N GLN A 59 14.71 -3.44 0.43
CA GLN A 59 13.87 -2.27 0.64
C GLN A 59 13.05 -1.96 -0.62
N THR A 60 13.67 -2.04 -1.80
CA THR A 60 12.96 -1.82 -3.06
C THR A 60 11.90 -2.91 -3.29
N HIS A 61 12.25 -4.16 -3.00
CA HIS A 61 11.26 -5.23 -3.11
C HIS A 61 10.07 -4.99 -2.19
N ALA A 62 10.32 -4.52 -0.97
CA ALA A 62 9.27 -4.24 0.00
C ALA A 62 8.36 -3.08 -0.46
N VAL A 63 8.94 -2.02 -1.04
CA VAL A 63 8.14 -0.91 -1.60
C VAL A 63 7.19 -1.43 -2.66
N ARG A 64 7.69 -2.28 -3.55
CA ARG A 64 6.87 -2.86 -4.62
C ARG A 64 5.80 -3.79 -4.07
N LEU A 65 6.13 -4.56 -3.04
CA LEU A 65 5.17 -5.44 -2.39
C LEU A 65 4.03 -4.64 -1.76
N LEU A 66 4.37 -3.63 -0.95
CA LEU A 66 3.36 -2.84 -0.27
C LEU A 66 2.46 -2.11 -1.26
N GLY A 67 3.06 -1.50 -2.28
CA GLY A 67 2.30 -0.81 -3.31
C GLY A 67 1.33 -1.74 -4.03
N SER A 68 1.79 -2.95 -4.36
CA SER A 68 0.96 -3.94 -5.05
C SER A 68 -0.19 -4.42 -4.19
N VAL A 69 0.08 -4.71 -2.92
CA VAL A 69 -0.95 -5.19 -1.99
C VAL A 69 -1.99 -4.11 -1.74
N PHE A 70 -1.55 -2.88 -1.44
CA PHE A 70 -2.48 -1.80 -1.13
C PHE A 70 -3.34 -1.47 -2.34
N HIS A 71 -2.74 -1.33 -3.51
CA HIS A 71 -3.49 -1.01 -4.71
C HIS A 71 -4.45 -2.14 -5.08
N GLY A 72 -3.99 -3.38 -5.05
CA GLY A 72 -4.84 -4.52 -5.39
C GLY A 72 -6.02 -4.66 -4.46
N TYR A 73 -5.78 -4.56 -3.15
CA TYR A 73 -6.84 -4.69 -2.15
C TYR A 73 -7.88 -3.59 -2.30
N VAL A 74 -7.41 -2.33 -2.36
CA VAL A 74 -8.30 -1.18 -2.45
C VAL A 74 -9.10 -1.22 -3.76
N SER A 75 -8.47 -1.58 -4.86
CA SER A 75 -9.16 -1.67 -6.16
C SER A 75 -10.26 -2.73 -6.14
N LEU A 76 -9.99 -3.88 -5.54
CA LEU A 76 -11.00 -4.93 -5.42
C LEU A 76 -12.13 -4.50 -4.50
N GLU A 77 -11.80 -3.84 -3.41
CA GLU A 77 -12.81 -3.36 -2.47
C GLU A 77 -13.74 -2.32 -3.12
N LEU A 78 -13.15 -1.36 -3.86
CA LEU A 78 -13.94 -0.34 -4.55
C LEU A 78 -14.83 -0.92 -5.63
N ALA A 79 -14.39 -2.01 -6.25
CA ALA A 79 -15.19 -2.71 -7.25
C ALA A 79 -16.27 -3.61 -6.64
N GLY A 80 -16.38 -3.66 -5.32
CA GLY A 80 -17.39 -4.47 -4.64
C GLY A 80 -17.00 -5.94 -4.50
N GLY A 81 -15.72 -6.26 -4.70
CA GLY A 81 -15.26 -7.65 -4.67
C GLY A 81 -15.47 -8.36 -3.34
N PHE A 82 -15.57 -7.60 -2.25
CA PHE A 82 -15.73 -8.17 -0.91
C PHE A 82 -17.10 -7.92 -0.28
N SER A 83 -18.04 -7.34 -1.04
CA SER A 83 -19.27 -6.82 -0.46
C SER A 83 -20.28 -7.91 -0.09
N HIS A 84 -20.12 -9.13 -0.59
CA HIS A 84 -21.07 -10.21 -0.37
C HIS A 84 -20.48 -11.39 0.38
N SER A 85 -19.39 -11.17 1.06
CA SER A 85 -18.70 -12.23 1.79
C SER A 85 -18.26 -11.74 3.16
N SER A 86 -17.97 -12.67 4.04
CA SER A 86 -17.37 -12.36 5.33
C SER A 86 -15.97 -12.96 5.38
N PRO A 87 -15.07 -12.42 6.20
CA PRO A 87 -15.30 -11.35 7.18
C PRO A 87 -15.40 -9.97 6.54
N ASP A 88 -15.67 -8.98 7.39
CA ASP A 88 -15.73 -7.58 6.99
C ASP A 88 -14.39 -7.15 6.35
N PRO A 89 -14.41 -6.34 5.27
CA PRO A 89 -13.17 -5.89 4.64
C PRO A 89 -12.20 -5.17 5.58
N GLN A 90 -12.70 -4.46 6.59
CA GLN A 90 -11.83 -3.82 7.57
C GLN A 90 -11.03 -4.86 8.35
N ASP A 91 -11.64 -5.98 8.67
CA ASP A 91 -10.97 -7.06 9.40
C ASP A 91 -9.87 -7.68 8.55
N THR A 92 -10.13 -7.87 7.27
CA THR A 92 -9.13 -8.39 6.35
C THR A 92 -7.98 -7.40 6.16
N TRP A 93 -8.29 -6.11 6.08
CA TRP A 93 -7.25 -5.08 5.97
C TRP A 93 -6.32 -5.13 7.18
N ALA A 94 -6.87 -5.21 8.37
CA ALA A 94 -6.07 -5.33 9.60
C ALA A 94 -5.24 -6.61 9.60
N TRP A 95 -5.82 -7.71 9.15
CA TRP A 95 -5.11 -9.00 9.04
C TRP A 95 -3.92 -8.89 8.08
N ILE A 96 -4.12 -8.26 6.92
CA ILE A 96 -3.05 -8.05 5.95
C ILE A 96 -1.91 -7.23 6.56
N LEU A 97 -2.25 -6.12 7.22
CA LEU A 97 -1.23 -5.26 7.81
C LEU A 97 -0.42 -5.97 8.87
N ASP A 98 -1.08 -6.76 9.70
CA ASP A 98 -0.41 -7.53 10.74
C ASP A 98 0.57 -8.54 10.12
N HIS A 99 0.14 -9.22 9.07
CA HIS A 99 0.99 -10.20 8.40
C HIS A 99 2.13 -9.56 7.62
N LEU A 100 1.90 -8.40 7.01
CA LEU A 100 2.98 -7.66 6.35
C LEU A 100 4.03 -7.21 7.37
N ASP A 101 3.59 -6.73 8.53
CA ASP A 101 4.51 -6.32 9.59
C ASP A 101 5.37 -7.52 10.03
N THR A 102 4.74 -8.66 10.25
CA THR A 102 5.45 -9.88 10.64
C THR A 102 6.45 -10.31 9.57
N LEU A 103 6.03 -10.28 8.32
CA LEU A 103 6.89 -10.65 7.20
C LEU A 103 8.13 -9.77 7.13
N LEU A 104 7.95 -8.47 7.28
CA LEU A 104 9.06 -7.53 7.18
C LEU A 104 10.01 -7.61 8.37
N ARG A 105 9.49 -7.91 9.57
CA ARG A 105 10.30 -8.04 10.79
C ARG A 105 10.96 -9.41 10.88
N GLY A 106 10.21 -10.44 10.49
CA GLY A 106 10.62 -11.82 10.69
C GLY A 106 11.48 -12.38 9.59
N ARG A 107 12.02 -11.54 8.74
CA ARG A 107 12.89 -11.94 7.66
C ARG A 107 14.08 -12.75 8.23
N PRO A 108 14.35 -13.93 7.71
CA PRO A 108 15.51 -14.71 8.22
C PRO A 108 16.81 -13.97 7.97
N ALA A 109 17.70 -14.04 8.92
CA ALA A 109 19.07 -13.61 8.73
C ALA A 109 19.73 -14.54 7.73
N SER A 110 20.32 -14.02 6.71
CA SER A 110 20.92 -14.85 5.69
C SER A 110 22.36 -14.47 5.45
#